data_e63472e8609669384a123871e76f5ebb
#
_entry.id   e63472e8609669384a123871e76f5ebb
#
_cell.length_a   1.000
_cell.length_b   1.000
_cell.length_c   1.000
_cell.angle_alpha   90.00
_cell.angle_beta   90.00
_cell.angle_gamma   90.00
#
_symmetry.space_group_name_H-M   'P 1'
#
loop_
_entity.id
_entity.type
_entity.pdbx_description
1 polymer ?
#
loop_
_entity_poly.entity_id
_entity_poly.type
_entity_poly.pdbx_seq_one_letter_code
_entity_poly.pdbx_strand_id
1 'polypeptide(L)'
;MTHDEMEAIVLSFPGTATGTSYGKPAYLVDGKFFTRLRRDDASLVLMDVSFDEREMLMEAEPATFHITPHYKDYPSVLARMESLHPGSFRNFLERRFRKIAKKAAVKAWEKAQAGA
;
A
#
# COMPACT_ATOMS: atom_id res chain seq x y z
N MET A 1 11.31 6.84 -2.32
CA MET A 1 10.58 7.83 -1.47
C MET A 1 11.25 7.96 -0.11
N THR A 2 11.14 9.13 0.48
CA THR A 2 11.45 9.32 1.89
C THR A 2 10.27 8.84 2.76
N HIS A 3 10.51 8.67 4.06
CA HIS A 3 9.45 8.31 5.00
C HIS A 3 8.34 9.38 5.01
N ASP A 4 8.71 10.65 5.00
CA ASP A 4 7.72 11.75 5.02
C ASP A 4 6.86 11.75 3.76
N GLU A 5 7.45 11.52 2.60
CA GLU A 5 6.70 11.39 1.35
C GLU A 5 5.74 10.21 1.39
N MET A 6 6.20 9.07 1.87
CA MET A 6 5.39 7.86 2.01
C MET A 6 4.19 8.14 2.92
N GLU A 7 4.43 8.70 4.09
CA GLU A 7 3.37 8.97 5.06
C GLU A 7 2.37 9.99 4.54
N ALA A 8 2.83 11.03 3.85
CA ALA A 8 1.96 12.02 3.23
C ALA A 8 1.00 11.37 2.22
N ILE A 9 1.50 10.45 1.41
CA ILE A 9 0.66 9.72 0.45
C ILE A 9 -0.38 8.87 1.17
N VAL A 10 0.04 8.09 2.16
CA VAL A 10 -0.88 7.22 2.93
C VAL A 10 -1.97 8.02 3.60
N LEU A 11 -1.60 9.11 4.29
CA LEU A 11 -2.55 9.93 5.04
C LEU A 11 -3.42 10.83 4.17
N SER A 12 -3.13 10.92 2.87
CA SER A 12 -3.98 11.66 1.93
C SER A 12 -5.32 10.96 1.66
N PHE A 13 -5.43 9.69 1.99
CA PHE A 13 -6.68 8.95 1.83
C PHE A 13 -7.57 9.17 3.05
N PRO A 14 -8.88 9.46 2.86
CA PRO A 14 -9.78 9.72 3.99
C PRO A 14 -9.98 8.46 4.84
N GLY A 15 -10.14 8.66 6.14
CA GLY A 15 -10.34 7.57 7.09
C GLY A 15 -9.08 6.78 7.44
N THR A 16 -7.92 7.22 6.98
CA THR A 16 -6.64 6.58 7.31
C THR A 16 -6.20 6.97 8.71
N ALA A 17 -5.82 5.98 9.49
CA ALA A 17 -5.29 6.18 10.84
C ALA A 17 -4.11 5.25 11.08
N THR A 18 -3.25 5.64 11.99
CA THR A 18 -2.20 4.75 12.49
C THR A 18 -2.79 3.76 13.47
N GLY A 19 -2.26 2.55 13.48
CA GLY A 19 -2.70 1.49 14.36
C GLY A 19 -1.72 0.35 14.36
N THR A 20 -2.20 -0.86 14.63
CA THR A 20 -1.36 -2.04 14.62
C THR A 20 -2.01 -3.15 13.81
N SER A 21 -1.17 -4.03 13.26
CA SER A 21 -1.57 -5.26 12.61
C SER A 21 -0.63 -6.35 13.10
N TYR A 22 -1.19 -7.37 13.75
CA TYR A 22 -0.41 -8.45 14.39
C TYR A 22 0.70 -7.89 15.30
N GLY A 23 0.34 -6.86 16.09
CA GLY A 23 1.27 -6.25 17.06
C GLY A 23 2.32 -5.31 16.45
N LYS A 24 2.28 -5.05 15.16
CA LYS A 24 3.24 -4.18 14.46
C LYS A 24 2.59 -2.90 13.97
N PRO A 25 3.29 -1.76 13.99
CA PRO A 25 2.75 -0.50 13.48
C PRO A 25 2.26 -0.64 12.04
N ALA A 26 1.07 -0.11 11.77
CA ALA A 26 0.44 -0.18 10.46
C ALA A 26 -0.44 1.05 10.23
N TYR A 27 -0.86 1.24 8.99
CA TYR A 27 -1.89 2.20 8.61
C TYR A 27 -3.16 1.44 8.30
N LEU A 28 -4.28 1.94 8.80
CA LEU A 28 -5.60 1.31 8.65
C LEU A 28 -6.56 2.29 7.99
N VAL A 29 -7.51 1.76 7.23
CA VAL A 29 -8.65 2.53 6.72
C VAL A 29 -9.91 1.86 7.26
N ASP A 30 -10.71 2.61 8.00
CA ASP A 30 -11.92 2.09 8.65
C ASP A 30 -11.65 0.81 9.46
N GLY A 31 -10.50 0.77 10.13
CA GLY A 31 -10.06 -0.37 10.95
C GLY A 31 -9.48 -1.55 10.18
N LYS A 32 -9.42 -1.47 8.86
CA LYS A 32 -8.89 -2.54 8.01
C LYS A 32 -7.47 -2.22 7.57
N PHE A 33 -6.64 -3.26 7.43
CA PHE A 33 -5.23 -3.10 7.03
C PHE A 33 -5.13 -2.40 5.68
N PHE A 34 -4.38 -1.31 5.64
CA PHE A 34 -4.12 -0.54 4.42
C PHE A 34 -2.73 -0.83 3.88
N THR A 35 -1.70 -0.49 4.64
CA THR A 35 -0.30 -0.77 4.33
C THR A 35 0.53 -0.66 5.61
N ARG A 36 1.77 -1.13 5.55
CA ARG A 36 2.73 -0.88 6.62
C ARG A 36 4.14 -0.86 6.06
N LEU A 37 5.02 -0.13 6.74
CA LEU A 37 6.44 -0.12 6.46
C LEU A 37 7.11 -1.15 7.36
N ARG A 38 7.75 -2.15 6.77
CA ARG A 38 8.55 -3.13 7.50
C ARG A 38 9.91 -2.53 7.82
N ARG A 39 10.33 -2.68 9.07
CA ARG A 39 11.62 -2.14 9.51
C ARG A 39 12.80 -2.99 9.03
N ASP A 40 12.60 -4.29 8.88
CA ASP A 40 13.68 -5.25 8.55
C ASP A 40 14.38 -4.89 7.24
N ASP A 41 13.62 -4.51 6.23
CA ASP A 41 14.13 -4.22 4.89
C ASP A 41 13.63 -2.90 4.31
N ALA A 42 12.98 -2.08 5.12
CA ALA A 42 12.37 -0.81 4.72
C ALA A 42 11.43 -0.97 3.52
N SER A 43 10.64 -2.04 3.52
CA SER A 43 9.69 -2.35 2.46
C SER A 43 8.25 -2.07 2.89
N LEU A 44 7.47 -1.60 1.92
CA LEU A 44 6.03 -1.38 2.09
C LEU A 44 5.29 -2.65 1.68
N VAL A 45 4.26 -3.00 2.45
CA VAL A 45 3.40 -4.14 2.15
C VAL A 45 2.27 -3.66 1.25
N LEU A 46 2.24 -4.12 0.01
CA LEU A 46 1.23 -3.76 -0.97
C LEU A 46 0.25 -4.93 -1.13
N MET A 47 -1.01 -4.68 -0.78
CA MET A 47 -2.06 -5.69 -0.79
C MET A 47 -2.80 -5.74 -2.14
N ASP A 48 -3.57 -6.81 -2.34
CA ASP A 48 -4.42 -6.99 -3.52
C ASP A 48 -3.63 -7.00 -4.83
N VAL A 49 -2.47 -7.65 -4.78
CA VAL A 49 -1.61 -7.91 -5.92
C VAL A 49 -1.70 -9.40 -6.22
N SER A 50 -2.21 -9.76 -7.40
CA SER A 50 -2.31 -11.17 -7.78
C SER A 50 -0.93 -11.82 -7.88
N PHE A 51 -0.87 -13.14 -7.81
CA PHE A 51 0.39 -13.86 -7.94
C PHE A 51 1.05 -13.61 -9.30
N ASP A 52 0.25 -13.51 -10.37
CA ASP A 52 0.76 -13.22 -11.70
C ASP A 52 1.33 -11.81 -11.80
N GLU A 53 0.62 -10.83 -11.28
CA GLU A 53 1.10 -9.44 -11.23
C GLU A 53 2.38 -9.35 -10.39
N ARG A 54 2.40 -10.04 -9.26
CA ARG A 54 3.58 -10.07 -8.39
C ARG A 54 4.81 -10.58 -9.11
N GLU A 55 4.68 -11.70 -9.83
CA GLU A 55 5.81 -12.26 -10.60
C GLU A 55 6.29 -11.28 -11.67
N MET A 56 5.36 -10.65 -12.36
CA MET A 56 5.67 -9.67 -13.39
C MET A 56 6.44 -8.47 -12.80
N LEU A 57 6.01 -7.97 -11.64
CA LEU A 57 6.67 -6.85 -10.97
C LEU A 57 8.08 -7.23 -10.51
N MET A 58 8.23 -8.41 -9.91
CA MET A 58 9.53 -8.89 -9.42
C MET A 58 10.50 -9.15 -10.57
N GLU A 59 10.01 -9.58 -11.72
CA GLU A 59 10.82 -9.78 -12.90
C GLU A 59 11.23 -8.44 -13.53
N ALA A 60 10.29 -7.50 -13.63
CA ALA A 60 10.54 -6.20 -14.26
C ALA A 60 11.42 -5.29 -13.40
N GLU A 61 11.23 -5.30 -12.08
CA GLU A 61 11.92 -4.39 -11.16
C GLU A 61 12.38 -5.14 -9.91
N PRO A 62 13.35 -6.05 -10.03
CA PRO A 62 13.79 -6.88 -8.90
C PRO A 62 14.48 -6.08 -7.78
N ALA A 63 14.99 -4.89 -8.09
CA ALA A 63 15.57 -4.01 -7.07
C ALA A 63 14.51 -3.40 -6.15
N THR A 64 13.27 -3.36 -6.58
CA THR A 64 12.16 -2.76 -5.83
C THR A 64 11.23 -3.82 -5.25
N PHE A 65 10.72 -4.72 -6.08
CA PHE A 65 9.68 -5.68 -5.67
C PHE A 65 10.28 -7.03 -5.29
N HIS A 66 9.81 -7.56 -4.16
CA HIS A 66 10.25 -8.86 -3.65
C HIS A 66 9.19 -9.46 -2.74
N ILE A 67 9.42 -10.68 -2.29
CA ILE A 67 8.61 -11.34 -1.25
C ILE A 67 9.52 -12.01 -0.25
N THR A 68 8.96 -12.30 0.93
CA THR A 68 9.59 -13.16 1.93
C THR A 68 8.70 -14.39 2.13
N PRO A 69 9.19 -15.46 2.76
CA PRO A 69 8.38 -16.65 3.00
C PRO A 69 7.05 -16.37 3.69
N HIS A 70 7.01 -15.38 4.59
CA HIS A 70 5.78 -15.01 5.30
C HIS A 70 4.67 -14.55 4.34
N TYR A 71 5.03 -13.84 3.27
CA TYR A 71 4.07 -13.26 2.32
C TYR A 71 3.80 -14.14 1.09
N LYS A 72 4.49 -15.27 0.98
CA LYS A 72 4.44 -16.13 -0.21
C LYS A 72 3.02 -16.53 -0.62
N ASP A 73 2.18 -16.87 0.35
CA ASP A 73 0.84 -17.40 0.08
C ASP A 73 -0.26 -16.33 0.07
N TYR A 74 0.10 -15.06 0.25
CA TYR A 74 -0.86 -13.96 0.25
C TYR A 74 -0.79 -13.18 -1.07
N PRO A 75 -1.92 -12.67 -1.57
CA PRO A 75 -1.93 -11.82 -2.78
C PRO A 75 -1.39 -10.43 -2.47
N SER A 76 -0.09 -10.36 -2.28
CA SER A 76 0.63 -9.15 -1.88
C SER A 76 2.04 -9.17 -2.45
N VAL A 77 2.69 -8.02 -2.44
CA VAL A 77 4.10 -7.88 -2.80
C VAL A 77 4.74 -6.87 -1.85
N LEU A 78 6.02 -7.03 -1.60
CA LEU A 78 6.81 -6.07 -0.84
C LEU A 78 7.55 -5.17 -1.81
N ALA A 79 7.57 -3.87 -1.51
CA ALA A 79 8.27 -2.89 -2.34
C ALA A 79 9.20 -2.06 -1.48
N ARG A 80 10.49 -2.02 -1.82
CA ARG A 80 11.46 -1.21 -1.09
C ARG A 80 11.11 0.26 -1.26
N MET A 81 10.89 0.94 -0.14
CA MET A 81 10.49 2.35 -0.14
C MET A 81 11.51 3.23 -0.89
N GLU A 82 12.79 2.92 -0.76
CA GLU A 82 13.86 3.67 -1.38
C GLU A 82 13.71 3.81 -2.89
N SER A 83 13.32 2.72 -3.57
CA SER A 83 13.25 2.68 -5.03
C SER A 83 11.84 2.70 -5.59
N LEU A 84 10.82 2.57 -4.75
CA LEU A 84 9.42 2.59 -5.21
C LEU A 84 9.03 4.00 -5.66
N HIS A 85 8.52 4.11 -6.89
CA HIS A 85 8.04 5.37 -7.42
C HIS A 85 6.78 5.85 -6.68
N PRO A 86 6.70 7.12 -6.25
CA PRO A 86 5.54 7.63 -5.51
C PRO A 86 4.20 7.44 -6.22
N GLY A 87 4.18 7.65 -7.54
CA GLY A 87 2.97 7.46 -8.35
C GLY A 87 2.51 6.01 -8.36
N SER A 88 3.44 5.07 -8.44
CA SER A 88 3.11 3.63 -8.37
C SER A 88 2.56 3.27 -6.99
N PHE A 89 3.16 3.78 -5.94
CA PHE A 89 2.69 3.57 -4.58
C PHE A 89 1.25 4.08 -4.42
N ARG A 90 0.98 5.29 -4.89
CA ARG A 90 -0.37 5.87 -4.85
C ARG A 90 -1.38 4.96 -5.58
N ASN A 91 -1.01 4.44 -6.73
CA ASN A 91 -1.89 3.54 -7.51
C ASN A 91 -2.23 2.26 -6.76
N PHE A 92 -1.27 1.64 -6.09
CA PHE A 92 -1.51 0.46 -5.25
C PHE A 92 -2.44 0.80 -4.08
N LEU A 93 -2.23 1.95 -3.45
CA LEU A 93 -3.06 2.39 -2.33
C LEU A 93 -4.49 2.73 -2.78
N GLU A 94 -4.66 3.35 -3.95
CA GLU A 94 -5.99 3.61 -4.51
C GLU A 94 -6.78 2.32 -4.71
N ARG A 95 -6.12 1.31 -5.26
CA ARG A 95 -6.71 -0.02 -5.45
C ARG A 95 -7.18 -0.61 -4.12
N ARG A 96 -6.32 -0.56 -3.12
CA ARG A 96 -6.63 -1.08 -1.79
C ARG A 96 -7.74 -0.28 -1.12
N PHE A 97 -7.68 1.05 -1.22
CA PHE A 97 -8.68 1.95 -0.65
C PHE A 97 -10.08 1.65 -1.20
N ARG A 98 -10.21 1.50 -2.51
CA ARG A 98 -11.50 1.17 -3.13
C ARG A 98 -12.07 -0.16 -2.64
N LYS A 99 -11.22 -1.08 -2.24
CA LYS A 99 -11.64 -2.39 -1.75
C LYS A 99 -12.10 -2.37 -0.29
N ILE A 100 -11.42 -1.62 0.58
CA ILE A 100 -11.63 -1.71 2.02
C ILE A 100 -12.40 -0.53 2.62
N ALA A 101 -12.41 0.63 1.99
CA ALA A 101 -13.12 1.81 2.49
C ALA A 101 -14.63 1.67 2.29
N LYS A 102 -15.39 2.41 3.09
CA LYS A 102 -16.85 2.48 2.94
C LYS A 102 -17.19 3.08 1.58
N LYS A 103 -18.26 2.60 0.95
CA LYS A 103 -18.67 3.05 -0.38
C LYS A 103 -18.86 4.56 -0.45
N ALA A 104 -19.46 5.16 0.57
CA ALA A 104 -19.66 6.60 0.62
C ALA A 104 -18.33 7.36 0.66
N ALA A 105 -17.34 6.84 1.39
CA ALA A 105 -16.00 7.44 1.45
C ALA A 105 -15.30 7.35 0.09
N VAL A 106 -15.42 6.21 -0.59
CA VAL A 106 -14.83 6.04 -1.93
C VAL A 106 -15.45 7.02 -2.92
N LYS A 107 -16.78 7.15 -2.92
CA LYS A 107 -17.48 8.10 -3.81
C LYS A 107 -17.04 9.53 -3.56
N ALA A 108 -16.99 9.95 -2.29
CA ALA A 108 -16.55 11.30 -1.91
C ALA A 108 -15.12 11.57 -2.35
N TRP A 109 -14.22 10.59 -2.15
CA TRP A 109 -12.83 10.69 -2.56
C TRP A 109 -12.69 10.79 -4.08
N GLU A 110 -13.40 9.93 -4.83
CA GLU A 110 -13.37 9.97 -6.31
C GLU A 110 -13.86 11.31 -6.84
N LYS A 111 -14.93 11.85 -6.25
CA LYS A 111 -15.48 13.15 -6.62
C LYS A 111 -14.46 14.27 -6.36
N ALA A 112 -13.75 14.22 -5.23
CA ALA A 112 -12.71 15.19 -4.90
C ALA A 112 -11.54 15.10 -5.88
N GLN A 113 -11.15 13.89 -6.30
CA GLN A 113 -10.09 13.70 -7.28
C GLN A 113 -10.50 14.24 -8.65
N ALA A 114 -11.74 14.01 -9.08
CA ALA A 114 -12.24 14.49 -10.36
C ALA A 114 -12.37 16.02 -10.41
N GLY A 115 -12.59 16.67 -9.26
CA GLY A 115 -12.69 18.11 -9.15
C GLY A 115 -11.38 18.84 -8.92
N ALA A 116 -10.29 18.10 -8.79
CA ALA A 116 -8.98 18.67 -8.50
C ALA A 116 -8.28 19.19 -9.74
#